data_06c7dff88e3e52cd10664397737ede43
#
_entry.id   06c7dff88e3e52cd10664397737ede43
#
_cell.length_a   1.000
_cell.length_b   1.000
_cell.length_c   1.000
_cell.angle_alpha   90.00
_cell.angle_beta   90.00
_cell.angle_gamma   90.00
#
_symmetry.space_group_name_H-M   'P 1'
#
loop_
_entity.id
_entity.type
_entity.pdbx_description
1 polymer ?
#
loop_
_entity_poly.entity_id
_entity_poly.type
_entity_poly.pdbx_seq_one_letter_code
_entity_poly.pdbx_strand_id
1 'polypeptide(L)'
;MPSFLTRRVTFAAAHRYRIAEWSDERNAAVFGACARPNFHGHSYVCDVTVTGAIDPVTGFIVDLGVLDDVLQREVRSRFDHANINLDVSEFGDGGLMPTGEELARFIYQQVQHALGELTRVTRVAVSEDATLTAVFEPD
;
A
#
# COMPACT_ATOMS: atom_id res chain seq x y z
N MET A 1 26.06 6.84 9.56
CA MET A 1 24.79 7.56 9.36
C MET A 1 24.03 6.87 8.26
N PRO A 2 22.79 6.45 8.48
CA PRO A 2 22.00 5.81 7.42
C PRO A 2 21.55 6.84 6.38
N SER A 3 21.43 6.37 5.14
CA SER A 3 20.82 7.12 4.05
C SER A 3 19.57 6.41 3.58
N PHE A 4 18.61 7.17 3.13
CA PHE A 4 17.29 6.67 2.71
C PHE A 4 16.95 7.19 1.34
N LEU A 5 16.21 6.39 0.58
CA LEU A 5 15.64 6.77 -0.71
C LEU A 5 14.13 6.51 -0.65
N THR A 6 13.34 7.49 -1.01
CA THR A 6 11.88 7.33 -1.09
C THR A 6 11.44 7.40 -2.54
N ARG A 7 10.69 6.39 -2.97
CA ARG A 7 10.10 6.33 -4.31
C ARG A 7 8.59 6.34 -4.21
N ARG A 8 7.97 7.19 -5.00
CA ARG A 8 6.51 7.33 -5.05
C ARG A 8 5.93 6.52 -6.20
N VAL A 9 4.84 5.80 -5.90
CA VAL A 9 3.97 5.20 -6.90
C VAL A 9 2.54 5.65 -6.63
N THR A 10 1.79 5.92 -7.69
CA THR A 10 0.40 6.37 -7.57
C THR A 10 -0.52 5.33 -8.21
N PHE A 11 -1.73 5.22 -7.68
CA PHE A 11 -2.76 4.36 -8.27
C PHE A 11 -4.15 4.89 -7.92
N ALA A 12 -5.08 4.72 -8.85
CA ALA A 12 -6.49 5.03 -8.65
C ALA A 12 -7.23 3.74 -8.34
N ALA A 13 -7.92 3.67 -7.22
CA ALA A 13 -8.60 2.44 -6.82
C ALA A 13 -9.87 2.73 -6.04
N ALA A 14 -10.82 1.81 -6.08
CA ALA A 14 -12.05 1.86 -5.32
C ALA A 14 -12.02 0.83 -4.20
N HIS A 15 -12.72 1.12 -3.11
CA HIS A 15 -12.88 0.22 -1.99
C HIS A 15 -14.14 0.55 -1.18
N ARG A 16 -14.46 -0.33 -0.25
CA ARG A 16 -15.38 -0.06 0.85
C ARG A 16 -14.99 -0.87 2.08
N TYR A 17 -15.49 -0.44 3.23
CA TYR A 17 -15.30 -1.17 4.48
C TYR A 17 -16.59 -1.91 4.83
N ARG A 18 -16.49 -3.23 4.97
CA ARG A 18 -17.65 -4.05 5.35
C ARG A 18 -17.18 -5.33 6.03
N ILE A 19 -17.86 -5.68 7.11
CA ILE A 19 -17.71 -6.98 7.77
C ILE A 19 -18.96 -7.80 7.43
N ALA A 20 -18.78 -8.90 6.72
CA ALA A 20 -19.89 -9.69 6.17
C ALA A 20 -20.79 -10.29 7.26
N GLU A 21 -20.23 -10.62 8.44
CA GLU A 21 -20.96 -11.18 9.57
C GLU A 21 -21.80 -10.15 10.32
N TRP A 22 -21.58 -8.86 10.08
CA TRP A 22 -22.35 -7.79 10.72
C TRP A 22 -23.59 -7.44 9.89
N SER A 23 -24.61 -6.93 10.59
CA SER A 23 -25.78 -6.33 9.92
C SER A 23 -25.39 -5.09 9.11
N ASP A 24 -26.23 -4.71 8.17
CA ASP A 24 -26.04 -3.47 7.41
C ASP A 24 -26.05 -2.25 8.34
N GLU A 25 -26.90 -2.25 9.36
CA GLU A 25 -26.99 -1.16 10.35
C GLU A 25 -25.68 -1.02 11.13
N ARG A 26 -25.07 -2.15 11.54
CA ARG A 26 -23.81 -2.12 12.28
C ARG A 26 -22.66 -1.65 11.39
N ASN A 27 -22.59 -2.12 10.16
CA ASN A 27 -21.59 -1.65 9.19
C ASN A 27 -21.72 -0.15 8.97
N ALA A 28 -22.92 0.36 8.77
CA ALA A 28 -23.18 1.78 8.60
C ALA A 28 -22.82 2.60 9.84
N ALA A 29 -23.10 2.08 11.04
CA ALA A 29 -22.80 2.76 12.30
C ALA A 29 -21.30 2.88 12.55
N VAL A 30 -20.52 1.84 12.21
CA VAL A 30 -19.06 1.80 12.45
C VAL A 30 -18.30 2.51 11.35
N PHE A 31 -18.64 2.27 10.09
CA PHE A 31 -17.87 2.74 8.94
C PHE A 31 -18.48 3.95 8.23
N GLY A 32 -19.73 4.28 8.49
CA GLY A 32 -20.41 5.41 7.86
C GLY A 32 -20.45 5.29 6.34
N ALA A 33 -20.10 6.36 5.66
CA ALA A 33 -20.09 6.42 4.20
C ALA A 33 -19.13 5.40 3.56
N CYS A 34 -18.10 4.96 4.28
CA CYS A 34 -17.13 3.99 3.77
C CYS A 34 -17.72 2.58 3.61
N ALA A 35 -18.89 2.30 4.21
CA ALA A 35 -19.59 1.03 4.07
C ALA A 35 -20.63 1.02 2.92
N ARG A 36 -20.80 2.11 2.20
CA ARG A 36 -21.81 2.20 1.14
C ARG A 36 -21.59 1.13 0.08
N PRO A 37 -22.69 0.47 -0.41
CA PRO A 37 -22.57 -0.70 -1.26
C PRO A 37 -21.98 -0.42 -2.65
N ASN A 38 -22.02 0.82 -3.13
CA ASN A 38 -21.48 1.17 -4.46
C ASN A 38 -20.01 1.53 -4.44
N PHE A 39 -19.32 1.33 -3.31
CA PHE A 39 -17.90 1.65 -3.16
C PHE A 39 -17.63 3.16 -3.26
N HIS A 40 -16.40 3.54 -3.16
CA HIS A 40 -15.89 4.88 -3.45
C HIS A 40 -14.41 4.76 -3.83
N GLY A 41 -13.88 5.75 -4.52
CA GLY A 41 -12.53 5.71 -5.04
C GLY A 41 -11.67 6.86 -4.58
N HIS A 42 -10.37 6.62 -4.63
CA HIS A 42 -9.34 7.60 -4.31
C HIS A 42 -8.23 7.57 -5.34
N SER A 43 -7.54 8.69 -5.48
CA SER A 43 -6.24 8.76 -6.15
C SER A 43 -5.17 8.58 -5.07
N TYR A 44 -4.72 7.33 -4.90
CA TYR A 44 -3.76 6.98 -3.88
C TYR A 44 -2.35 7.44 -4.23
N VAL A 45 -1.63 7.86 -3.21
CA VAL A 45 -0.18 8.10 -3.28
C VAL A 45 0.49 7.15 -2.31
N CYS A 46 1.44 6.35 -2.80
CA CYS A 46 2.19 5.41 -1.99
C CYS A 46 3.68 5.76 -2.05
N ASP A 47 4.26 6.12 -0.91
CA ASP A 47 5.68 6.40 -0.79
C ASP A 47 6.36 5.24 -0.07
N VAL A 48 7.33 4.62 -0.75
CA VAL A 48 8.12 3.51 -0.21
C VAL A 48 9.53 4.02 0.05
N THR A 49 9.98 3.92 1.28
CA THR A 49 11.30 4.35 1.72
C THR A 49 12.18 3.13 1.99
N VAL A 50 13.36 3.12 1.40
CA VAL A 50 14.35 2.06 1.55
C VAL A 50 15.66 2.61 2.09
N THR A 51 16.45 1.73 2.69
CA THR A 51 17.80 2.02 3.13
C THR A 51 18.73 0.88 2.72
N GLY A 52 20.01 1.17 2.65
CA GLY A 52 21.07 0.23 2.32
C GLY A 52 22.41 0.95 2.32
N ALA A 53 23.47 0.20 2.09
CA ALA A 53 24.79 0.80 1.93
C ALA A 53 24.86 1.57 0.62
N ILE A 54 25.45 2.75 0.63
CA ILE A 54 25.72 3.50 -0.60
C ILE A 54 26.86 2.80 -1.33
N ASP A 55 26.60 2.34 -2.55
CA ASP A 55 27.64 1.77 -3.40
C ASP A 55 28.69 2.85 -3.73
N PRO A 56 29.97 2.61 -3.47
CA PRO A 56 30.98 3.64 -3.65
C PRO A 56 31.27 3.99 -5.12
N VAL A 57 30.84 3.15 -6.05
CA VAL A 57 31.04 3.39 -7.49
C VAL A 57 29.85 4.13 -8.09
N THR A 58 28.64 3.63 -7.84
CA THR A 58 27.42 4.18 -8.43
C THR A 58 26.80 5.29 -7.60
N GLY A 59 27.03 5.30 -6.29
CA GLY A 59 26.36 6.21 -5.35
C GLY A 59 24.93 5.78 -5.02
N PHE A 60 24.52 4.58 -5.42
CA PHE A 60 23.16 4.09 -5.22
C PHE A 60 23.01 3.30 -3.94
N ILE A 61 21.88 3.46 -3.26
CA ILE A 61 21.41 2.57 -2.19
C ILE A 61 20.80 1.30 -2.79
N VAL A 62 20.08 1.47 -3.89
CA VAL A 62 19.39 0.41 -4.62
C VAL A 62 19.40 0.76 -6.09
N ASP A 63 19.41 -0.24 -6.96
CA ASP A 63 19.19 -0.02 -8.38
C ASP A 63 17.75 0.48 -8.57
N LEU A 64 17.59 1.70 -9.09
CA LEU A 64 16.27 2.32 -9.24
C LEU A 64 15.38 1.55 -10.21
N GLY A 65 15.96 0.96 -11.26
CA GLY A 65 15.21 0.12 -12.18
C GLY A 65 14.61 -1.11 -11.50
N VAL A 66 15.37 -1.73 -10.60
CA VAL A 66 14.89 -2.88 -9.80
C VAL A 66 13.77 -2.42 -8.87
N LEU A 67 13.95 -1.31 -8.18
CA LEU A 67 12.91 -0.77 -7.30
C LEU A 67 11.65 -0.42 -8.08
N ASP A 68 11.77 0.24 -9.22
CA ASP A 68 10.62 0.62 -10.05
C ASP A 68 9.89 -0.62 -10.58
N ASP A 69 10.60 -1.66 -10.99
CA ASP A 69 9.98 -2.92 -11.44
C ASP A 69 9.20 -3.60 -10.31
N VAL A 70 9.75 -3.62 -9.10
CA VAL A 70 9.06 -4.17 -7.93
C VAL A 70 7.80 -3.36 -7.62
N LEU A 71 7.89 -2.04 -7.59
CA LEU A 71 6.74 -1.18 -7.31
C LEU A 71 5.66 -1.30 -8.40
N GLN A 72 6.06 -1.43 -9.67
CA GLN A 72 5.13 -1.65 -10.77
C GLN A 72 4.40 -2.98 -10.60
N ARG A 73 5.13 -4.05 -10.31
CA ARG A 73 4.57 -5.41 -10.21
C ARG A 73 3.75 -5.61 -8.93
N GLU A 74 4.27 -5.17 -7.78
CA GLU A 74 3.67 -5.45 -6.49
C GLU A 74 2.63 -4.43 -6.05
N VAL A 75 2.66 -3.22 -6.60
CA VAL A 75 1.76 -2.15 -6.19
C VAL A 75 0.87 -1.71 -7.36
N ARG A 76 1.46 -1.09 -8.37
CA ARG A 76 0.66 -0.45 -9.41
C ARG A 76 -0.20 -1.45 -10.20
N SER A 77 0.37 -2.56 -10.65
CA SER A 77 -0.38 -3.56 -11.44
C SER A 77 -1.47 -4.25 -10.64
N ARG A 78 -1.34 -4.28 -9.31
CA ARG A 78 -2.35 -4.92 -8.45
C ARG A 78 -3.49 -3.98 -8.10
N PHE A 79 -3.21 -2.69 -7.93
CA PHE A 79 -4.17 -1.74 -7.36
C PHE A 79 -4.68 -0.69 -8.35
N ASP A 80 -3.90 -0.32 -9.37
CA ASP A 80 -4.29 0.76 -10.27
C ASP A 80 -5.50 0.38 -11.11
N HIS A 81 -6.53 1.22 -11.09
CA HIS A 81 -7.82 0.99 -11.76
C HIS A 81 -8.55 -0.26 -11.25
N ALA A 82 -8.26 -0.69 -10.03
CA ALA A 82 -8.88 -1.86 -9.42
C ALA A 82 -9.96 -1.46 -8.42
N ASN A 83 -10.92 -2.36 -8.21
CA ASN A 83 -11.72 -2.38 -7.00
C ASN A 83 -11.00 -3.31 -6.02
N ILE A 84 -10.45 -2.75 -4.95
CA ILE A 84 -9.58 -3.51 -4.03
C ILE A 84 -10.30 -4.71 -3.43
N ASN A 85 -11.56 -4.53 -3.02
CA ASN A 85 -12.36 -5.61 -2.43
C ASN A 85 -12.63 -6.76 -3.41
N LEU A 86 -12.79 -6.45 -4.69
CA LEU A 86 -13.22 -7.43 -5.70
C LEU A 86 -12.06 -8.00 -6.51
N ASP A 87 -11.02 -7.19 -6.76
CA ASP A 87 -9.96 -7.54 -7.70
C ASP A 87 -8.67 -7.99 -7.03
N VAL A 88 -8.45 -7.63 -5.76
CA VAL A 88 -7.25 -8.02 -5.00
C VAL A 88 -7.65 -9.07 -3.97
N SER A 89 -7.31 -10.32 -4.24
CA SER A 89 -7.84 -11.48 -3.50
C SER A 89 -7.59 -11.41 -1.99
N GLU A 90 -6.46 -10.88 -1.56
CA GLU A 90 -6.12 -10.75 -0.14
C GLU A 90 -7.06 -9.80 0.62
N PHE A 91 -7.77 -8.94 -0.10
CA PHE A 91 -8.74 -7.98 0.46
C PHE A 91 -10.20 -8.37 0.17
N GLY A 92 -10.43 -9.58 -0.34
CA GLY A 92 -11.78 -10.09 -0.57
C GLY A 92 -12.52 -10.42 0.71
N ASP A 93 -13.72 -10.95 0.58
CA ASP A 93 -14.57 -11.32 1.73
C ASP A 93 -13.81 -12.23 2.70
N GLY A 94 -13.81 -11.86 3.98
CA GLY A 94 -13.07 -12.57 5.01
C GLY A 94 -11.57 -12.32 5.03
N GLY A 95 -11.05 -11.51 4.10
CA GLY A 95 -9.65 -11.10 4.06
C GLY A 95 -9.36 -9.81 4.80
N LEU A 96 -8.31 -9.12 4.37
CA LEU A 96 -7.90 -7.86 4.98
C LEU A 96 -8.93 -6.75 4.67
N MET A 97 -9.14 -5.86 5.65
CA MET A 97 -9.93 -4.64 5.42
C MET A 97 -9.07 -3.67 4.60
N PRO A 98 -9.59 -3.10 3.49
CA PRO A 98 -8.80 -2.21 2.64
C PRO A 98 -8.68 -0.78 3.18
N THR A 99 -8.27 -0.66 4.44
CA THR A 99 -7.90 0.61 5.07
C THR A 99 -6.51 1.04 4.61
N GLY A 100 -6.18 2.32 4.75
CA GLY A 100 -4.83 2.81 4.49
C GLY A 100 -3.79 2.08 5.34
N GLU A 101 -4.11 1.78 6.60
CA GLU A 101 -3.23 1.05 7.51
C GLU A 101 -2.90 -0.35 7.00
N GLU A 102 -3.92 -1.10 6.59
CA GLU A 102 -3.73 -2.46 6.07
C GLU A 102 -3.07 -2.46 4.69
N LEU A 103 -3.39 -1.48 3.85
CA LEU A 103 -2.72 -1.31 2.56
C LEU A 103 -1.23 -1.05 2.75
N ALA A 104 -0.85 -0.15 3.67
CA ALA A 104 0.55 0.16 3.93
C ALA A 104 1.32 -1.07 4.42
N ARG A 105 0.75 -1.83 5.36
CA ARG A 105 1.37 -3.06 5.88
C ARG A 105 1.51 -4.12 4.80
N PHE A 106 0.46 -4.34 4.01
CA PHE A 106 0.46 -5.30 2.93
C PHE A 106 1.50 -4.95 1.86
N ILE A 107 1.54 -3.70 1.44
CA ILE A 107 2.51 -3.23 0.45
C ILE A 107 3.93 -3.41 0.99
N TYR A 108 4.18 -3.08 2.26
CA TYR A 108 5.48 -3.35 2.89
C TYR A 108 5.88 -4.81 2.73
N GLN A 109 4.99 -5.74 3.07
CA GLN A 109 5.30 -7.18 3.02
C GLN A 109 5.63 -7.63 1.61
N GLN A 110 4.86 -7.19 0.62
CA GLN A 110 5.07 -7.57 -0.78
C GLN A 110 6.37 -6.99 -1.35
N VAL A 111 6.61 -5.71 -1.10
CA VAL A 111 7.79 -5.02 -1.62
C VAL A 111 9.07 -5.54 -0.94
N GLN A 112 9.06 -5.70 0.38
CA GLN A 112 10.23 -6.23 1.10
C GLN A 112 10.57 -7.64 0.64
N HIS A 113 9.58 -8.51 0.49
CA HIS A 113 9.80 -9.86 -0.01
C HIS A 113 10.43 -9.86 -1.40
N ALA A 114 9.93 -9.01 -2.30
CA ALA A 114 10.43 -8.92 -3.66
C ALA A 114 11.85 -8.33 -3.75
N LEU A 115 12.20 -7.37 -2.89
CA LEU A 115 13.53 -6.77 -2.86
C LEU A 115 14.60 -7.68 -2.23
N GLY A 116 14.20 -8.63 -1.39
CA GLY A 116 15.14 -9.51 -0.70
C GLY A 116 15.86 -8.82 0.46
N GLU A 117 17.04 -9.34 0.82
CA GLU A 117 17.75 -8.93 2.04
C GLU A 117 18.71 -7.76 1.86
N LEU A 118 19.12 -7.46 0.63
CA LEU A 118 20.11 -6.43 0.35
C LEU A 118 19.58 -5.01 0.54
N THR A 119 18.28 -4.84 0.37
CA THR A 119 17.62 -3.54 0.49
C THR A 119 16.49 -3.68 1.50
N ARG A 120 16.51 -2.83 2.52
CA ARG A 120 15.50 -2.87 3.58
C ARG A 120 14.48 -1.76 3.41
N VAL A 121 13.20 -2.11 3.37
CA VAL A 121 12.10 -1.15 3.41
C VAL A 121 11.94 -0.69 4.85
N THR A 122 12.01 0.61 5.07
CA THR A 122 11.91 1.21 6.40
C THR A 122 10.58 1.89 6.66
N ARG A 123 9.84 2.20 5.60
CA ARG A 123 8.58 2.94 5.74
C ARG A 123 7.75 2.80 4.47
N VAL A 124 6.46 2.60 4.66
CA VAL A 124 5.47 2.70 3.57
C VAL A 124 4.37 3.65 4.04
N ALA A 125 4.13 4.71 3.26
CA ALA A 125 3.09 5.69 3.53
C ALA A 125 2.05 5.63 2.41
N VAL A 126 0.79 5.41 2.77
CA VAL A 126 -0.33 5.37 1.83
C VAL A 126 -1.27 6.50 2.14
N SER A 127 -1.46 7.39 1.18
CA SER A 127 -2.40 8.53 1.29
C SER A 127 -3.60 8.28 0.40
N GLU A 128 -4.80 8.31 0.99
CA GLU A 128 -6.07 8.24 0.24
C GLU A 128 -6.35 9.56 -0.49
N ASP A 129 -6.04 10.65 0.18
CA ASP A 129 -6.15 12.02 -0.34
C ASP A 129 -5.13 12.92 0.36
N ALA A 130 -5.19 14.22 0.11
CA ALA A 130 -4.25 15.17 0.67
C ALA A 130 -4.33 15.31 2.21
N THR A 131 -5.39 14.78 2.84
CA THR A 131 -5.65 14.98 4.28
C THR A 131 -5.43 13.75 5.13
N LEU A 132 -5.27 12.55 4.53
CA LEU A 132 -5.23 11.30 5.28
C LEU A 132 -4.12 10.39 4.75
N THR A 133 -3.15 10.12 5.61
CA THR A 133 -2.02 9.24 5.31
C THR A 133 -1.87 8.20 6.43
N ALA A 134 -1.78 6.93 6.04
CA ALA A 134 -1.41 5.85 6.96
C ALA A 134 0.04 5.46 6.70
N VAL A 135 0.77 5.19 7.76
CA VAL A 135 2.21 4.84 7.69
C VAL A 135 2.44 3.52 8.39
N PHE A 136 3.19 2.64 7.74
CA PHE A 136 3.71 1.42 8.34
C PHE A 136 5.24 1.48 8.38
N GLU A 137 5.79 1.29 9.57
CA GLU A 137 7.23 1.16 9.79
C GLU A 137 7.48 -0.19 10.48
N PRO A 138 8.30 -1.08 9.89
CA PRO A 138 8.64 -2.34 10.54
C PRO A 138 9.51 -2.11 11.79
N ASP A 139 9.46 -3.03 12.73
CA ASP A 139 10.28 -3.03 13.94
C ASP A 139 11.78 -3.14 13.62
#